data_7d746f4d95fdcd9a3bf55c4d5f426d4c
#
_entry.id   7d746f4d95fdcd9a3bf55c4d5f426d4c
#
_cell.length_a   1.000
_cell.length_b   1.000
_cell.length_c   1.000
_cell.angle_alpha   90.00
_cell.angle_beta   90.00
_cell.angle_gamma   90.00
#
_symmetry.space_group_name_H-M   'P 1'
#
loop_
_entity.id
_entity.type
_entity.pdbx_description
1 polymer ?
#
loop_
_entity_poly.entity_id
_entity_poly.type
_entity_poly.pdbx_seq_one_letter_code
_entity_poly.pdbx_strand_id
1 'polypeptide(L)'
;MNLVNDDNCSWLLDLKKRTNIKKLLGNEKCEWLIIGAGYTGLSAARKLGQMHPNQKIILVDAQLAGEGASGRNSGYLVDSTLNDGFTSNKELENYKIKADIYNLGIKSVKNFISEYQVDCDWNESGKYFASTKLEDKKNLNNFSYTLSKLGFEHTFFEKKELSNKLGTSFYKTALYTKGGILLHPGKLARSMVSALPNNVKLYENSCLLNWSSIKDYINCSFANGKITAKKIIFATNGFLRSLGIKVNYNFPITLTASMTRQLTEKEFNSIGKPKEWGVLPVKPMGATIRMTKDRRILIRNTAEV
;
A
#
# COMPACT_ATOMS: atom_id res chain seq x y z
N MET A 1 -13.42 -14.00 14.48
CA MET A 1 -12.41 -14.18 13.42
C MET A 1 -11.05 -14.00 14.05
N ASN A 2 -10.23 -15.03 14.09
CA ASN A 2 -8.85 -14.89 14.57
C ASN A 2 -8.01 -14.30 13.43
N LEU A 3 -7.70 -13.02 13.54
CA LEU A 3 -6.75 -12.39 12.62
C LEU A 3 -5.35 -12.84 13.02
N VAL A 4 -4.83 -13.83 12.34
CA VAL A 4 -3.45 -14.29 12.54
C VAL A 4 -2.58 -13.56 11.53
N ASN A 5 -1.74 -12.62 12.01
CA ASN A 5 -0.60 -12.17 11.23
C ASN A 5 0.50 -13.21 11.42
N ASP A 6 1.06 -13.71 10.32
CA ASP A 6 2.33 -14.40 10.44
C ASP A 6 3.40 -13.39 10.93
N ASP A 7 4.26 -13.82 11.82
CA ASP A 7 5.29 -12.95 12.40
C ASP A 7 6.51 -12.77 11.47
N ASN A 8 6.48 -13.33 10.26
CA ASN A 8 7.62 -13.45 9.36
C ASN A 8 7.69 -12.38 8.24
N CYS A 9 7.07 -11.23 8.42
CA CYS A 9 7.16 -10.16 7.44
C CYS A 9 8.53 -9.47 7.51
N SER A 10 9.37 -9.65 6.50
CA SER A 10 10.71 -9.07 6.44
C SER A 10 10.73 -7.55 6.62
N TRP A 11 9.71 -6.82 6.14
CA TRP A 11 9.61 -5.38 6.36
C TRP A 11 9.46 -4.98 7.83
N LEU A 12 8.89 -5.85 8.65
CA LEU A 12 8.60 -5.55 10.05
C LEU A 12 9.68 -6.10 10.99
N LEU A 13 10.35 -7.19 10.60
CA LEU A 13 11.42 -7.82 11.40
C LEU A 13 12.60 -6.89 11.62
N ASP A 14 12.95 -6.08 10.61
CA ASP A 14 14.09 -5.15 10.68
C ASP A 14 13.75 -3.86 11.45
N LEU A 15 12.50 -3.67 11.87
CA LEU A 15 12.06 -2.49 12.60
C LEU A 15 12.09 -2.72 14.11
N LYS A 16 12.53 -1.70 14.86
CA LYS A 16 12.48 -1.74 16.33
C LYS A 16 11.07 -2.04 16.83
N LYS A 17 10.93 -2.93 17.81
CA LYS A 17 9.64 -3.20 18.44
C LYS A 17 9.07 -1.93 19.07
N ARG A 18 7.78 -1.70 18.88
CA ARG A 18 7.08 -0.57 19.52
C ARG A 18 6.73 -0.94 20.94
N THR A 19 6.95 -0.04 21.89
CA THR A 19 6.70 -0.26 23.33
C THR A 19 5.43 0.44 23.83
N ASN A 20 5.02 1.55 23.22
CA ASN A 20 3.89 2.35 23.68
C ASN A 20 2.57 1.92 23.02
N ILE A 21 2.19 0.66 23.21
CA ILE A 21 0.96 0.10 22.65
C ILE A 21 -0.14 0.22 23.70
N LYS A 22 -1.22 0.93 23.37
CA LYS A 22 -2.38 1.11 24.23
C LYS A 22 -3.54 0.23 23.75
N LYS A 23 -4.09 -0.59 24.64
CA LYS A 23 -5.35 -1.32 24.42
C LYS A 23 -6.52 -0.48 24.92
N LEU A 24 -7.69 -0.67 24.31
CA LEU A 24 -8.91 -0.11 24.85
C LEU A 24 -9.26 -0.84 26.16
N LEU A 25 -9.34 -0.08 27.24
CA LEU A 25 -9.79 -0.55 28.55
C LEU A 25 -10.91 0.38 29.03
N GLY A 26 -12.11 -0.18 29.29
CA GLY A 26 -13.26 0.59 29.73
C GLY A 26 -14.02 1.31 28.60
N ASN A 27 -14.83 2.29 28.99
CA ASN A 27 -15.75 2.97 28.08
C ASN A 27 -15.20 4.34 27.66
N GLU A 28 -15.35 4.64 26.36
CA GLU A 28 -14.92 5.88 25.76
C GLU A 28 -16.06 6.54 24.98
N LYS A 29 -15.97 7.87 24.83
CA LYS A 29 -16.85 8.64 23.91
C LYS A 29 -16.00 9.50 23.00
N CYS A 30 -16.43 9.66 21.74
CA CYS A 30 -15.73 10.50 20.76
C CYS A 30 -16.70 11.08 19.71
N GLU A 31 -16.23 12.10 18.99
CA GLU A 31 -16.93 12.63 17.82
C GLU A 31 -16.76 11.68 16.62
N TRP A 32 -15.54 11.19 16.41
CA TRP A 32 -15.19 10.31 15.32
C TRP A 32 -14.53 9.04 15.83
N LEU A 33 -15.04 7.91 15.35
CA LEU A 33 -14.42 6.60 15.53
C LEU A 33 -13.95 6.07 14.19
N ILE A 34 -12.70 5.64 14.11
CA ILE A 34 -12.13 5.04 12.90
C ILE A 34 -11.72 3.61 13.24
N ILE A 35 -12.23 2.65 12.48
CA ILE A 35 -11.94 1.22 12.65
C ILE A 35 -10.97 0.79 11.56
N GLY A 36 -9.78 0.35 11.98
CA GLY A 36 -8.66 -0.04 11.11
C GLY A 36 -7.61 1.07 11.00
N ALA A 37 -6.41 0.80 11.49
CA ALA A 37 -5.27 1.71 11.49
C ALA A 37 -4.23 1.33 10.41
N GLY A 38 -4.68 0.94 9.22
CA GLY A 38 -3.88 0.89 8.00
C GLY A 38 -3.71 2.28 7.38
N TYR A 39 -3.13 2.38 6.18
CA TYR A 39 -2.92 3.67 5.49
C TYR A 39 -4.19 4.53 5.41
N THR A 40 -5.34 3.93 5.10
CA THR A 40 -6.62 4.65 5.00
C THR A 40 -7.04 5.25 6.34
N GLY A 41 -7.05 4.43 7.40
CA GLY A 41 -7.47 4.89 8.73
C GLY A 41 -6.49 5.89 9.35
N LEU A 42 -5.18 5.67 9.21
CA LEU A 42 -4.15 6.61 9.66
C LEU A 42 -4.26 7.95 8.94
N SER A 43 -4.47 7.94 7.62
CA SER A 43 -4.65 9.17 6.83
C SER A 43 -5.92 9.91 7.23
N ALA A 44 -7.04 9.19 7.40
CA ALA A 44 -8.30 9.77 7.84
C ALA A 44 -8.19 10.37 9.25
N ALA A 45 -7.59 9.63 10.18
CA ALA A 45 -7.40 10.08 11.56
C ALA A 45 -6.54 11.34 11.64
N ARG A 46 -5.40 11.35 10.91
CA ARG A 46 -4.52 12.53 10.85
C ARG A 46 -5.25 13.73 10.27
N LYS A 47 -5.92 13.55 9.13
CA LYS A 47 -6.61 14.68 8.46
C LYS A 47 -7.76 15.22 9.28
N LEU A 48 -8.60 14.36 9.87
CA LEU A 48 -9.69 14.75 10.76
C LEU A 48 -9.15 15.44 12.02
N GLY A 49 -8.06 14.93 12.60
CA GLY A 49 -7.42 15.54 13.76
C GLY A 49 -6.94 16.96 13.49
N GLN A 50 -6.35 17.20 12.32
CA GLN A 50 -5.92 18.53 11.88
C GLN A 50 -7.11 19.47 11.59
N MET A 51 -8.17 18.97 10.93
CA MET A 51 -9.34 19.79 10.58
C MET A 51 -10.25 20.10 11.76
N HIS A 52 -10.24 19.25 12.78
CA HIS A 52 -11.11 19.35 13.96
C HIS A 52 -10.31 19.26 15.26
N PRO A 53 -9.42 20.23 15.56
CA PRO A 53 -8.46 20.13 16.66
C PRO A 53 -9.14 20.02 18.04
N ASN A 54 -10.36 20.51 18.18
CA ASN A 54 -11.13 20.49 19.43
C ASN A 54 -12.04 19.23 19.56
N GLN A 55 -12.06 18.35 18.56
CA GLN A 55 -12.84 17.12 18.60
C GLN A 55 -11.97 15.95 18.98
N LYS A 56 -12.51 15.07 19.83
CA LYS A 56 -11.87 13.80 20.17
C LYS A 56 -12.09 12.78 19.07
N ILE A 57 -11.00 12.25 18.53
CA ILE A 57 -11.00 11.21 17.53
C ILE A 57 -10.38 9.95 18.14
N ILE A 58 -11.02 8.82 17.93
CA ILE A 58 -10.49 7.53 18.33
C ILE A 58 -10.23 6.69 17.08
N LEU A 59 -9.01 6.17 16.98
CA LEU A 59 -8.59 5.21 15.97
C LEU A 59 -8.34 3.88 16.64
N VAL A 60 -8.94 2.79 16.14
CA VAL A 60 -8.77 1.44 16.69
C VAL A 60 -8.28 0.47 15.64
N ASP A 61 -7.40 -0.44 16.04
CA ASP A 61 -7.01 -1.58 15.23
C ASP A 61 -7.11 -2.88 16.04
N ALA A 62 -7.51 -3.94 15.34
CA ALA A 62 -7.57 -5.29 15.92
C ALA A 62 -6.18 -5.85 16.26
N GLN A 63 -5.16 -5.33 15.61
CA GLN A 63 -3.75 -5.70 15.76
C GLN A 63 -2.89 -4.45 15.97
N LEU A 64 -1.63 -4.49 15.59
CA LEU A 64 -0.76 -3.33 15.62
C LEU A 64 -1.01 -2.42 14.41
N ALA A 65 -1.11 -1.12 14.65
CA ALA A 65 -1.38 -0.13 13.62
C ALA A 65 -0.30 -0.13 12.53
N GLY A 66 -0.74 -0.15 11.28
CA GLY A 66 0.13 -0.17 10.11
C GLY A 66 0.77 -1.51 9.79
N GLU A 67 0.64 -2.53 10.66
CA GLU A 67 1.31 -3.82 10.48
C GLU A 67 0.49 -4.89 9.73
N GLY A 68 -0.73 -4.56 9.31
CA GLY A 68 -1.51 -5.36 8.36
C GLY A 68 -1.02 -5.17 6.91
N ALA A 69 -1.92 -5.25 5.93
CA ALA A 69 -1.59 -5.10 4.51
C ALA A 69 -0.79 -3.82 4.17
N SER A 70 -0.97 -2.75 4.94
CA SER A 70 -0.26 -1.48 4.76
C SER A 70 1.24 -1.59 5.01
N GLY A 71 1.69 -2.35 5.99
CA GLY A 71 3.11 -2.58 6.28
C GLY A 71 3.71 -3.80 5.56
N ARG A 72 2.89 -4.59 4.84
CA ARG A 72 3.28 -5.89 4.28
C ARG A 72 3.22 -5.97 2.75
N ASN A 73 2.93 -4.85 2.08
CA ASN A 73 2.83 -4.82 0.62
C ASN A 73 4.21 -4.75 -0.06
N SER A 74 4.24 -4.71 -1.39
CA SER A 74 5.48 -4.65 -2.15
C SER A 74 6.26 -3.33 -2.01
N GLY A 75 5.69 -2.31 -1.35
CA GLY A 75 6.32 -0.99 -1.22
C GLY A 75 6.46 -0.27 -2.55
N TYR A 76 5.49 -0.41 -3.44
CA TYR A 76 5.51 0.18 -4.76
C TYR A 76 4.30 1.10 -4.94
N LEU A 77 4.52 2.41 -4.95
CA LEU A 77 3.52 3.39 -5.34
C LEU A 77 3.58 3.59 -6.86
N VAL A 78 2.43 3.60 -7.51
CA VAL A 78 2.33 3.72 -8.96
C VAL A 78 1.22 4.69 -9.35
N ASP A 79 1.48 5.52 -10.37
CA ASP A 79 0.53 6.48 -10.92
C ASP A 79 -0.39 5.87 -12.00
N SER A 80 -0.02 4.70 -12.49
CA SER A 80 -0.72 4.04 -13.60
C SER A 80 -0.43 2.55 -13.62
N THR A 81 -1.38 1.74 -14.07
CA THR A 81 -1.24 0.28 -14.24
C THR A 81 -1.79 -0.18 -15.58
N LEU A 82 -1.23 -1.27 -16.12
CA LEU A 82 -1.72 -1.93 -17.34
C LEU A 82 -3.09 -2.60 -17.15
N ASN A 83 -3.44 -2.91 -15.91
CA ASN A 83 -4.63 -3.71 -15.58
C ASN A 83 -5.92 -2.89 -15.51
N ASP A 84 -5.86 -1.59 -15.76
CA ASP A 84 -7.04 -0.71 -15.69
C ASP A 84 -7.92 -0.74 -16.96
N GLY A 85 -7.62 -1.63 -17.91
CA GLY A 85 -8.44 -1.90 -19.10
C GLY A 85 -8.40 -0.77 -20.15
N PHE A 86 -7.95 -1.04 -21.39
CA PHE A 86 -7.80 0.00 -22.41
C PHE A 86 -8.30 -0.46 -23.75
N THR A 87 -9.59 -0.32 -23.98
CA THR A 87 -10.18 -0.76 -25.24
C THR A 87 -11.06 0.29 -25.92
N SER A 88 -11.40 1.41 -25.23
CA SER A 88 -12.26 2.46 -25.78
C SER A 88 -11.83 3.87 -25.34
N ASN A 89 -12.28 4.90 -26.07
CA ASN A 89 -12.05 6.31 -25.69
C ASN A 89 -12.61 6.66 -24.31
N LYS A 90 -13.73 6.06 -23.92
CA LYS A 90 -14.34 6.25 -22.60
C LYS A 90 -13.43 5.70 -21.48
N GLU A 91 -12.73 4.61 -21.75
CA GLU A 91 -11.76 4.03 -20.82
C GLU A 91 -10.51 4.90 -20.68
N LEU A 92 -10.09 5.61 -21.76
CA LEU A 92 -8.99 6.57 -21.70
C LEU A 92 -9.29 7.74 -20.75
N GLU A 93 -10.49 8.31 -20.79
CA GLU A 93 -10.92 9.36 -19.86
C GLU A 93 -10.93 8.88 -18.42
N ASN A 94 -11.50 7.71 -18.16
CA ASN A 94 -11.51 7.08 -16.85
C ASN A 94 -10.09 6.80 -16.36
N TYR A 95 -9.20 6.40 -17.25
CA TYR A 95 -7.81 6.18 -16.90
C TYR A 95 -7.10 7.47 -16.49
N LYS A 96 -7.33 8.56 -17.23
CA LYS A 96 -6.78 9.86 -16.87
C LYS A 96 -7.22 10.30 -15.48
N ILE A 97 -8.53 10.19 -15.19
CA ILE A 97 -9.08 10.50 -13.85
C ILE A 97 -8.41 9.65 -12.77
N LYS A 98 -8.24 8.34 -13.00
CA LYS A 98 -7.55 7.46 -12.04
C LYS A 98 -6.09 7.86 -11.85
N ALA A 99 -5.36 8.13 -12.95
CA ALA A 99 -3.97 8.55 -12.89
C ALA A 99 -3.82 9.87 -12.11
N ASP A 100 -4.71 10.83 -12.32
CA ASP A 100 -4.74 12.09 -11.59
C ASP A 100 -4.98 11.87 -10.08
N ILE A 101 -5.92 10.98 -9.71
CA ILE A 101 -6.18 10.60 -8.31
C ILE A 101 -4.94 9.92 -7.69
N TYR A 102 -4.30 9.01 -8.41
CA TYR A 102 -3.07 8.34 -7.94
C TYR A 102 -1.93 9.33 -7.75
N ASN A 103 -1.75 10.28 -8.67
CA ASN A 103 -0.75 11.34 -8.56
C ASN A 103 -1.02 12.28 -7.37
N LEU A 104 -2.29 12.62 -7.09
CA LEU A 104 -2.67 13.34 -5.89
C LEU A 104 -2.32 12.55 -4.61
N GLY A 105 -2.57 11.24 -4.62
CA GLY A 105 -2.18 10.34 -3.54
C GLY A 105 -0.67 10.31 -3.32
N ILE A 106 0.12 10.14 -4.37
CA ILE A 106 1.58 10.15 -4.34
C ILE A 106 2.10 11.49 -3.80
N LYS A 107 1.56 12.60 -4.30
CA LYS A 107 1.91 13.95 -3.83
C LYS A 107 1.59 14.13 -2.34
N SER A 108 0.45 13.61 -1.87
CA SER A 108 0.09 13.65 -0.45
C SER A 108 1.07 12.88 0.42
N VAL A 109 1.52 11.69 -0.01
CA VAL A 109 2.54 10.91 0.69
C VAL A 109 3.89 11.63 0.67
N LYS A 110 4.30 12.20 -0.46
CA LYS A 110 5.54 12.97 -0.59
C LYS A 110 5.55 14.19 0.34
N ASN A 111 4.45 14.92 0.40
CA ASN A 111 4.29 16.05 1.33
C ASN A 111 4.39 15.61 2.79
N PHE A 112 3.74 14.49 3.14
CA PHE A 112 3.84 13.90 4.48
C PHE A 112 5.28 13.54 4.83
N ILE A 113 6.01 12.89 3.93
CA ILE A 113 7.42 12.52 4.11
C ILE A 113 8.28 13.77 4.36
N SER A 114 8.05 14.84 3.59
CA SER A 114 8.77 16.10 3.73
C SER A 114 8.43 16.82 5.03
N GLU A 115 7.13 16.91 5.38
CA GLU A 115 6.63 17.57 6.59
C GLU A 115 7.18 16.94 7.87
N TYR A 116 7.21 15.60 7.92
CA TYR A 116 7.63 14.84 9.11
C TYR A 116 9.06 14.27 9.01
N GLN A 117 9.80 14.62 7.97
CA GLN A 117 11.18 14.15 7.71
C GLN A 117 11.30 12.62 7.81
N VAL A 118 10.38 11.90 7.18
CA VAL A 118 10.27 10.45 7.25
C VAL A 118 11.34 9.77 6.41
N ASP A 119 12.19 8.94 7.03
CA ASP A 119 13.03 7.99 6.30
C ASP A 119 12.24 6.69 6.04
N CYS A 120 11.72 6.54 4.85
CA CYS A 120 11.05 5.32 4.40
C CYS A 120 11.64 4.76 3.09
N ASP A 121 12.91 5.03 2.82
CA ASP A 121 13.63 4.58 1.62
C ASP A 121 12.93 5.03 0.31
N TRP A 122 12.41 6.27 0.29
CA TRP A 122 11.74 6.84 -0.87
C TRP A 122 12.67 6.94 -2.08
N ASN A 123 12.30 6.28 -3.18
CA ASN A 123 13.07 6.26 -4.41
C ASN A 123 12.16 6.36 -5.66
N GLU A 124 12.27 7.46 -6.38
CA GLU A 124 11.53 7.70 -7.64
C GLU A 124 12.21 6.92 -8.80
N SER A 125 12.22 5.60 -8.71
CA SER A 125 12.91 4.71 -9.66
C SER A 125 12.19 4.55 -11.01
N GLY A 126 10.95 5.03 -11.11
CA GLY A 126 10.07 4.66 -12.22
C GLY A 126 9.59 3.21 -12.11
N LYS A 127 8.99 2.70 -13.18
CA LYS A 127 8.46 1.32 -13.22
C LYS A 127 8.64 0.69 -14.59
N TYR A 128 8.93 -0.59 -14.57
CA TYR A 128 9.01 -1.43 -15.76
C TYR A 128 7.76 -2.31 -15.85
N PHE A 129 7.08 -2.29 -16.98
CA PHE A 129 6.12 -3.32 -17.37
C PHE A 129 6.87 -4.32 -18.23
N ALA A 130 7.31 -5.44 -17.64
CA ALA A 130 8.21 -6.35 -18.32
C ALA A 130 7.60 -7.73 -18.54
N SER A 131 8.01 -8.37 -19.64
CA SER A 131 7.62 -9.75 -19.97
C SER A 131 8.81 -10.62 -20.34
N THR A 132 8.68 -11.89 -19.99
CA THR A 132 9.58 -12.97 -20.42
C THR A 132 9.21 -13.53 -21.79
N LYS A 133 8.08 -13.12 -22.36
CA LYS A 133 7.55 -13.57 -23.63
C LYS A 133 7.50 -12.43 -24.65
N LEU A 134 8.02 -12.65 -25.85
CA LEU A 134 7.98 -11.66 -26.93
C LEU A 134 6.57 -11.39 -27.46
N GLU A 135 5.66 -12.37 -27.37
CA GLU A 135 4.26 -12.23 -27.76
C GLU A 135 3.52 -11.11 -26.99
N ASP A 136 3.94 -10.84 -25.74
CA ASP A 136 3.35 -9.79 -24.90
C ASP A 136 3.73 -8.37 -25.39
N LYS A 137 4.64 -8.24 -26.37
CA LYS A 137 5.02 -6.95 -26.96
C LYS A 137 3.80 -6.24 -27.57
N LYS A 138 2.81 -6.99 -28.07
CA LYS A 138 1.55 -6.42 -28.56
C LYS A 138 0.81 -5.65 -27.46
N ASN A 139 0.71 -6.22 -26.27
CA ASN A 139 0.05 -5.57 -25.12
C ASN A 139 0.82 -4.33 -24.67
N LEU A 140 2.16 -4.39 -24.66
CA LEU A 140 3.00 -3.25 -24.35
C LEU A 140 2.88 -2.15 -25.39
N ASN A 141 2.75 -2.45 -26.70
CA ASN A 141 2.52 -1.48 -27.75
C ASN A 141 1.16 -0.78 -27.59
N ASN A 142 0.10 -1.53 -27.27
CA ASN A 142 -1.20 -0.94 -27.00
C ASN A 142 -1.15 0.01 -25.80
N PHE A 143 -0.44 -0.36 -24.76
CA PHE A 143 -0.25 0.48 -23.58
C PHE A 143 0.61 1.72 -23.90
N SER A 144 1.67 1.56 -24.68
CA SER A 144 2.48 2.67 -25.17
C SER A 144 1.64 3.71 -25.95
N TYR A 145 0.75 3.23 -26.83
CA TYR A 145 -0.18 4.10 -27.54
C TYR A 145 -1.07 4.89 -26.56
N THR A 146 -1.62 4.20 -25.55
CA THR A 146 -2.44 4.83 -24.51
C THR A 146 -1.66 5.91 -23.74
N LEU A 147 -0.45 5.59 -23.30
CA LEU A 147 0.41 6.53 -22.60
C LEU A 147 0.74 7.76 -23.45
N SER A 148 1.02 7.57 -24.76
CA SER A 148 1.22 8.67 -25.72
C SER A 148 0.01 9.58 -25.83
N LYS A 149 -1.19 9.00 -25.92
CA LYS A 149 -2.45 9.76 -25.97
C LYS A 149 -2.72 10.59 -24.70
N LEU A 150 -2.22 10.14 -23.59
CA LEU A 150 -2.35 10.80 -22.29
C LEU A 150 -1.17 11.72 -21.93
N GLY A 151 -0.16 11.79 -22.83
CA GLY A 151 1.02 12.63 -22.62
C GLY A 151 2.03 12.06 -21.60
N PHE A 152 1.96 10.77 -21.28
CA PHE A 152 2.93 10.14 -20.38
C PHE A 152 4.20 9.74 -21.14
N GLU A 153 5.34 10.20 -20.65
CA GLU A 153 6.64 9.78 -21.17
C GLU A 153 6.90 8.29 -20.87
N HIS A 154 7.36 7.57 -21.87
CA HIS A 154 7.71 6.16 -21.74
C HIS A 154 8.81 5.75 -22.72
N THR A 155 9.47 4.64 -22.43
CA THR A 155 10.58 4.12 -23.23
C THR A 155 10.50 2.60 -23.30
N PHE A 156 10.67 2.04 -24.50
CA PHE A 156 10.86 0.59 -24.67
C PHE A 156 12.31 0.19 -24.41
N PHE A 157 12.46 -0.96 -23.76
CA PHE A 157 13.75 -1.60 -23.57
C PHE A 157 13.71 -3.04 -24.08
N GLU A 158 14.74 -3.43 -24.81
CA GLU A 158 14.96 -4.79 -25.27
C GLU A 158 15.88 -5.56 -24.29
N LYS A 159 15.98 -6.88 -24.46
CA LYS A 159 16.63 -7.80 -23.51
C LYS A 159 18.02 -7.33 -23.05
N LYS A 160 18.88 -6.87 -23.96
CA LYS A 160 20.26 -6.47 -23.64
C LYS A 160 20.30 -5.29 -22.67
N GLU A 161 19.49 -4.26 -22.94
CA GLU A 161 19.42 -3.07 -22.11
C GLU A 161 18.78 -3.38 -20.75
N LEU A 162 17.72 -4.21 -20.74
CA LEU A 162 17.08 -4.68 -19.51
C LEU A 162 18.04 -5.45 -18.63
N SER A 163 18.86 -6.33 -19.21
CA SER A 163 19.85 -7.10 -18.45
C SER A 163 20.83 -6.18 -17.72
N ASN A 164 21.26 -5.11 -18.36
CA ASN A 164 22.16 -4.13 -17.74
C ASN A 164 21.47 -3.30 -16.66
N LYS A 165 20.19 -2.93 -16.87
CA LYS A 165 19.44 -2.09 -15.92
C LYS A 165 18.95 -2.87 -14.69
N LEU A 166 18.52 -4.11 -14.90
CA LEU A 166 17.88 -4.91 -13.85
C LEU A 166 18.82 -5.96 -13.24
N GLY A 167 20.01 -6.18 -13.83
CA GLY A 167 20.95 -7.22 -13.38
C GLY A 167 20.44 -8.63 -13.64
N THR A 168 19.53 -8.83 -14.59
CA THR A 168 18.96 -10.14 -14.91
C THR A 168 18.60 -10.25 -16.39
N SER A 169 18.86 -11.40 -16.99
CA SER A 169 18.48 -11.72 -18.37
C SER A 169 17.08 -12.36 -18.49
N PHE A 170 16.32 -12.36 -17.39
CA PHE A 170 15.01 -13.03 -17.30
C PHE A 170 13.98 -12.40 -18.25
N TYR A 171 13.95 -11.08 -18.37
CA TYR A 171 12.99 -10.38 -19.20
C TYR A 171 13.46 -10.21 -20.65
N LYS A 172 12.54 -10.32 -21.59
CA LYS A 172 12.78 -10.18 -23.05
C LYS A 172 12.52 -8.75 -23.55
N THR A 173 11.51 -8.10 -22.98
CA THR A 173 11.08 -6.77 -23.37
C THR A 173 10.42 -6.07 -22.20
N ALA A 174 10.48 -4.75 -22.16
CA ALA A 174 9.74 -3.94 -21.19
C ALA A 174 9.38 -2.57 -21.75
N LEU A 175 8.31 -2.01 -21.21
CA LEU A 175 7.97 -0.61 -21.29
C LEU A 175 8.26 0.04 -19.93
N TYR A 176 9.09 1.06 -19.93
CA TYR A 176 9.41 1.86 -18.75
C TYR A 176 8.61 3.15 -18.76
N THR A 177 8.09 3.56 -17.59
CA THR A 177 7.49 4.87 -17.36
C THR A 177 8.04 5.48 -16.07
N LYS A 178 8.11 6.82 -16.02
CA LYS A 178 8.24 7.56 -14.75
C LYS A 178 6.99 7.31 -13.88
N GLY A 179 6.92 7.79 -12.65
CA GLY A 179 5.72 7.66 -11.81
C GLY A 179 5.59 6.32 -11.07
N GLY A 180 6.71 5.64 -10.92
CA GLY A 180 6.87 4.51 -10.01
C GLY A 180 7.82 4.87 -8.86
N ILE A 181 7.36 4.70 -7.62
CA ILE A 181 8.14 5.02 -6.43
C ILE A 181 8.27 3.75 -5.58
N LEU A 182 9.50 3.41 -5.26
CA LEU A 182 9.83 2.35 -4.32
C LEU A 182 10.01 2.93 -2.93
N LEU A 183 9.50 2.25 -1.91
CA LEU A 183 9.67 2.64 -0.52
C LEU A 183 9.59 1.43 0.41
N HIS A 184 9.89 1.65 1.68
CA HIS A 184 9.74 0.67 2.75
C HIS A 184 8.37 0.86 3.43
N PRO A 185 7.38 -0.01 3.17
CA PRO A 185 5.99 0.21 3.61
C PRO A 185 5.84 0.21 5.14
N GLY A 186 6.59 -0.62 5.84
CA GLY A 186 6.56 -0.67 7.31
C GLY A 186 7.10 0.60 7.95
N LYS A 187 8.19 1.18 7.43
CA LYS A 187 8.73 2.48 7.91
C LYS A 187 7.69 3.59 7.70
N LEU A 188 7.09 3.67 6.50
CA LEU A 188 6.05 4.67 6.22
C LEU A 188 4.85 4.53 7.17
N ALA A 189 4.31 3.31 7.33
CA ALA A 189 3.17 3.07 8.19
C ALA A 189 3.45 3.47 9.64
N ARG A 190 4.62 3.12 10.17
CA ARG A 190 5.03 3.50 11.55
C ARG A 190 5.21 5.01 11.72
N SER A 191 5.76 5.68 10.72
CA SER A 191 5.87 7.15 10.75
C SER A 191 4.49 7.82 10.76
N MET A 192 3.51 7.27 10.03
CA MET A 192 2.13 7.76 10.08
C MET A 192 1.49 7.59 11.46
N VAL A 193 1.80 6.49 12.17
CA VAL A 193 1.36 6.31 13.57
C VAL A 193 1.96 7.38 14.48
N SER A 194 3.26 7.65 14.33
CA SER A 194 3.97 8.65 15.14
C SER A 194 3.53 10.10 14.86
N ALA A 195 2.98 10.36 13.67
CA ALA A 195 2.50 11.66 13.23
C ALA A 195 1.01 11.91 13.51
N LEU A 196 0.37 11.09 14.32
CA LEU A 196 -1.02 11.33 14.70
C LEU A 196 -1.13 12.58 15.60
N PRO A 197 -2.10 13.48 15.33
CA PRO A 197 -2.34 14.65 16.17
C PRO A 197 -2.72 14.27 17.61
N ASN A 198 -2.48 15.16 18.57
CA ASN A 198 -2.73 14.93 20.00
C ASN A 198 -4.19 14.64 20.36
N ASN A 199 -5.14 15.13 19.57
CA ASN A 199 -6.58 14.88 19.74
C ASN A 199 -7.02 13.53 19.18
N VAL A 200 -6.11 12.74 18.59
CA VAL A 200 -6.34 11.38 18.11
C VAL A 200 -5.80 10.38 19.12
N LYS A 201 -6.69 9.57 19.71
CA LYS A 201 -6.31 8.43 20.55
C LYS A 201 -6.25 7.17 19.71
N LEU A 202 -5.11 6.48 19.71
CA LEU A 202 -4.95 5.18 19.07
C LEU A 202 -5.07 4.06 20.11
N TYR A 203 -5.92 3.08 19.81
CA TYR A 203 -6.01 1.82 20.54
C TYR A 203 -5.71 0.66 19.59
N GLU A 204 -4.76 -0.17 19.99
CA GLU A 204 -4.28 -1.34 19.24
C GLU A 204 -4.64 -2.62 19.98
N ASN A 205 -4.56 -3.76 19.30
CA ASN A 205 -5.02 -5.04 19.87
C ASN A 205 -6.43 -4.92 20.46
N SER A 206 -7.30 -4.18 19.77
CA SER A 206 -8.63 -3.80 20.21
C SER A 206 -9.64 -4.08 19.08
N CYS A 207 -9.96 -5.37 18.90
CA CYS A 207 -10.84 -5.82 17.82
C CYS A 207 -12.28 -5.37 18.07
N LEU A 208 -12.91 -4.74 17.08
CA LEU A 208 -14.35 -4.47 17.08
C LEU A 208 -15.11 -5.81 17.00
N LEU A 209 -15.97 -6.08 17.97
CA LEU A 209 -16.78 -7.30 18.04
C LEU A 209 -18.18 -7.10 17.45
N ASN A 210 -18.80 -5.97 17.80
CA ASN A 210 -20.14 -5.64 17.31
C ASN A 210 -20.36 -4.13 17.32
N TRP A 211 -21.29 -3.66 16.50
CA TRP A 211 -21.69 -2.25 16.46
C TRP A 211 -23.17 -2.11 16.14
N SER A 212 -23.76 -1.04 16.62
CA SER A 212 -25.15 -0.67 16.34
C SER A 212 -25.31 0.84 16.27
N SER A 213 -26.24 1.29 15.43
CA SER A 213 -26.61 2.71 15.36
C SER A 213 -27.91 2.92 16.13
N ILE A 214 -27.93 3.84 17.09
CA ILE A 214 -29.09 4.16 17.92
C ILE A 214 -29.24 5.69 17.91
N LYS A 215 -30.26 6.18 17.25
CA LYS A 215 -30.48 7.64 17.04
C LYS A 215 -29.22 8.29 16.44
N ASP A 216 -28.64 9.27 17.13
CA ASP A 216 -27.50 10.06 16.68
C ASP A 216 -26.14 9.45 17.08
N TYR A 217 -26.14 8.25 17.64
CA TYR A 217 -24.94 7.62 18.17
C TYR A 217 -24.70 6.22 17.60
N ILE A 218 -23.45 5.88 17.50
CA ILE A 218 -22.98 4.56 17.12
C ILE A 218 -22.27 3.95 18.32
N ASN A 219 -22.79 2.80 18.76
CA ASN A 219 -22.23 2.04 19.89
C ASN A 219 -21.40 0.89 19.35
N CYS A 220 -20.14 0.84 19.73
CA CYS A 220 -19.19 -0.19 19.33
C CYS A 220 -18.69 -0.96 20.55
N SER A 221 -18.74 -2.29 20.49
CA SER A 221 -18.31 -3.19 21.56
C SER A 221 -16.98 -3.85 21.23
N PHE A 222 -16.10 -3.87 22.20
CA PHE A 222 -14.77 -4.49 22.16
C PHE A 222 -14.62 -5.45 23.34
N ALA A 223 -13.61 -6.31 23.35
CA ALA A 223 -13.43 -7.29 24.44
C ALA A 223 -13.36 -6.66 25.84
N ASN A 224 -12.71 -5.49 25.94
CA ASN A 224 -12.44 -4.85 27.24
C ASN A 224 -13.07 -3.46 27.39
N GLY A 225 -14.12 -3.15 26.60
CA GLY A 225 -14.78 -1.85 26.71
C GLY A 225 -15.73 -1.56 25.57
N LYS A 226 -16.29 -0.34 25.60
CA LYS A 226 -17.22 0.17 24.57
C LYS A 226 -16.82 1.57 24.13
N ILE A 227 -17.09 1.89 22.88
CA ILE A 227 -16.93 3.26 22.34
C ILE A 227 -18.28 3.71 21.80
N THR A 228 -18.74 4.89 22.28
CA THR A 228 -19.87 5.59 21.70
C THR A 228 -19.37 6.78 20.88
N ALA A 229 -19.71 6.80 19.60
CA ALA A 229 -19.27 7.81 18.65
C ALA A 229 -20.46 8.48 17.93
N LYS A 230 -20.29 9.72 17.47
CA LYS A 230 -21.28 10.37 16.58
C LYS A 230 -21.11 9.95 15.14
N LYS A 231 -19.87 9.69 14.71
CA LYS A 231 -19.53 9.32 13.33
C LYS A 231 -18.53 8.18 13.35
N ILE A 232 -18.66 7.27 12.37
CA ILE A 232 -17.76 6.13 12.22
C ILE A 232 -17.21 6.06 10.79
N ILE A 233 -15.94 5.69 10.68
CA ILE A 233 -15.28 5.34 9.42
C ILE A 233 -14.76 3.91 9.53
N PHE A 234 -15.18 3.05 8.62
CA PHE A 234 -14.65 1.71 8.49
C PHE A 234 -13.52 1.70 7.45
N ALA A 235 -12.28 1.54 7.91
CA ALA A 235 -11.07 1.47 7.10
C ALA A 235 -10.43 0.06 7.18
N THR A 236 -11.27 -0.98 7.16
CA THR A 236 -10.90 -2.36 7.45
C THR A 236 -10.63 -3.20 6.20
N ASN A 237 -10.39 -2.55 5.05
CA ASN A 237 -10.07 -3.22 3.79
C ASN A 237 -11.08 -4.34 3.46
N GLY A 238 -10.63 -5.55 3.18
CA GLY A 238 -11.46 -6.71 2.85
C GLY A 238 -12.34 -7.25 3.99
N PHE A 239 -12.17 -6.75 5.23
CA PHE A 239 -12.91 -7.25 6.40
C PHE A 239 -14.28 -6.58 6.63
N LEU A 240 -14.75 -5.70 5.74
CA LEU A 240 -16.07 -5.03 5.88
C LEU A 240 -17.22 -6.01 6.03
N ARG A 241 -17.22 -7.11 5.26
CA ARG A 241 -18.28 -8.13 5.34
C ARG A 241 -18.36 -8.83 6.69
N SER A 242 -17.22 -9.09 7.33
CA SER A 242 -17.17 -9.71 8.67
C SER A 242 -17.70 -8.79 9.76
N LEU A 243 -17.83 -7.48 9.50
CA LEU A 243 -18.45 -6.49 10.36
C LEU A 243 -19.93 -6.25 10.05
N GLY A 244 -20.56 -7.10 9.25
CA GLY A 244 -21.96 -6.99 8.87
C GLY A 244 -22.29 -5.90 7.85
N ILE A 245 -21.25 -5.25 7.27
CA ILE A 245 -21.44 -4.23 6.26
C ILE A 245 -21.64 -4.91 4.90
N LYS A 246 -22.85 -4.74 4.33
CA LYS A 246 -23.18 -5.33 3.02
C LYS A 246 -22.44 -4.57 1.92
N VAL A 247 -21.43 -5.22 1.33
CA VAL A 247 -20.70 -4.74 0.15
C VAL A 247 -20.89 -5.76 -0.96
N ASN A 248 -21.79 -5.47 -1.91
CA ASN A 248 -22.24 -6.45 -2.89
C ASN A 248 -21.19 -6.84 -3.94
N TYR A 249 -20.13 -6.05 -4.10
CA TYR A 249 -19.14 -6.21 -5.19
C TYR A 249 -17.69 -6.25 -4.69
N ASN A 250 -17.48 -6.52 -3.39
CA ASN A 250 -16.16 -6.58 -2.81
C ASN A 250 -15.86 -8.01 -2.34
N PHE A 251 -14.82 -8.58 -2.92
CA PHE A 251 -14.34 -9.91 -2.55
C PHE A 251 -12.81 -9.84 -2.39
N PRO A 252 -12.30 -10.17 -1.22
CA PRO A 252 -10.88 -10.02 -0.93
C PRO A 252 -10.06 -11.11 -1.64
N ILE A 253 -8.96 -10.69 -2.27
CA ILE A 253 -7.92 -11.59 -2.78
C ILE A 253 -6.68 -11.40 -1.92
N THR A 254 -6.19 -12.48 -1.33
CA THR A 254 -4.94 -12.48 -0.58
C THR A 254 -3.77 -12.66 -1.53
N LEU A 255 -2.74 -11.86 -1.34
CA LEU A 255 -1.51 -11.93 -2.14
C LEU A 255 -0.35 -12.33 -1.23
N THR A 256 0.41 -13.33 -1.65
CA THR A 256 1.62 -13.77 -0.95
C THR A 256 2.86 -13.14 -1.59
N ALA A 257 3.75 -12.67 -0.75
CA ALA A 257 5.05 -12.15 -1.17
C ALA A 257 6.18 -12.85 -0.42
N SER A 258 7.25 -13.15 -1.14
CA SER A 258 8.50 -13.67 -0.60
C SER A 258 9.60 -12.64 -0.76
N MET A 259 10.52 -12.59 0.20
CA MET A 259 11.68 -11.72 0.17
C MET A 259 12.94 -12.53 0.46
N THR A 260 13.99 -12.32 -0.32
CA THR A 260 15.28 -12.97 -0.09
C THR A 260 15.97 -12.36 1.12
N ARG A 261 17.01 -13.01 1.63
CA ARG A 261 18.03 -12.31 2.41
C ARG A 261 18.70 -11.21 1.57
N GLN A 262 19.42 -10.34 2.21
CA GLN A 262 20.28 -9.37 1.54
C GLN A 262 21.32 -10.09 0.66
N LEU A 263 21.51 -9.61 -0.57
CA LEU A 263 22.57 -10.10 -1.45
C LEU A 263 23.95 -9.73 -0.85
N THR A 264 24.87 -10.68 -0.88
CA THR A 264 26.26 -10.43 -0.56
C THR A 264 26.89 -9.50 -1.59
N GLU A 265 28.01 -8.84 -1.25
CA GLU A 265 28.75 -8.01 -2.22
C GLU A 265 29.16 -8.81 -3.48
N LYS A 266 29.55 -10.07 -3.33
CA LYS A 266 29.90 -10.93 -4.44
C LYS A 266 28.70 -11.17 -5.38
N GLU A 267 27.52 -11.49 -4.82
CA GLU A 267 26.29 -11.68 -5.58
C GLU A 267 25.85 -10.37 -6.25
N PHE A 268 25.89 -9.26 -5.54
CA PHE A 268 25.54 -7.98 -6.09
C PHE A 268 26.47 -7.52 -7.24
N ASN A 269 27.78 -7.79 -7.09
CA ASN A 269 28.75 -7.54 -8.15
C ASN A 269 28.49 -8.43 -9.37
N SER A 270 28.13 -9.71 -9.19
CA SER A 270 27.88 -10.65 -10.29
C SER A 270 26.70 -10.26 -11.17
N ILE A 271 25.73 -9.50 -10.64
CA ILE A 271 24.58 -8.97 -11.38
C ILE A 271 24.79 -7.54 -11.89
N GLY A 272 26.01 -7.00 -11.79
CA GLY A 272 26.36 -5.68 -12.34
C GLY A 272 25.93 -4.49 -11.48
N LYS A 273 25.68 -4.67 -10.19
CA LYS A 273 25.29 -3.60 -9.23
C LYS A 273 24.15 -2.70 -9.73
N PRO A 274 23.00 -3.26 -10.13
CA PRO A 274 21.91 -2.44 -10.63
C PRO A 274 21.42 -1.48 -9.53
N LYS A 275 20.90 -0.32 -9.94
CA LYS A 275 20.14 0.54 -9.03
C LYS A 275 18.85 -0.17 -8.59
N GLU A 276 18.18 0.32 -7.56
CA GLU A 276 16.84 -0.17 -7.22
C GLU A 276 15.89 -0.11 -8.43
N TRP A 277 15.11 -1.14 -8.60
CA TRP A 277 14.13 -1.23 -9.68
C TRP A 277 12.88 -1.98 -9.23
N GLY A 278 11.78 -1.75 -9.94
CA GLY A 278 10.56 -2.50 -9.76
C GLY A 278 9.94 -2.86 -11.10
N VAL A 279 9.46 -4.09 -11.20
CA VAL A 279 8.78 -4.64 -12.39
C VAL A 279 7.35 -4.99 -12.02
N LEU A 280 6.42 -4.51 -12.84
CA LEU A 280 5.01 -4.87 -12.84
C LEU A 280 4.74 -5.87 -13.96
N PRO A 281 3.80 -6.80 -13.77
CA PRO A 281 3.45 -7.76 -14.81
C PRO A 281 2.67 -7.10 -15.95
N VAL A 282 2.87 -7.61 -17.16
CA VAL A 282 2.10 -7.23 -18.36
C VAL A 282 0.70 -7.85 -18.35
N LYS A 283 0.54 -8.98 -17.67
CA LYS A 283 -0.75 -9.69 -17.55
C LYS A 283 -1.34 -9.52 -16.16
N PRO A 284 -2.67 -9.51 -16.01
CA PRO A 284 -3.31 -9.65 -14.72
C PRO A 284 -2.78 -10.88 -13.97
N MET A 285 -2.72 -10.84 -12.66
CA MET A 285 -2.24 -11.94 -11.81
C MET A 285 -0.76 -12.35 -12.00
N GLY A 286 0.02 -11.55 -12.70
CA GLY A 286 1.46 -11.76 -12.83
C GLY A 286 2.25 -11.28 -11.61
N ALA A 287 3.52 -11.69 -11.53
CA ALA A 287 4.40 -11.32 -10.44
C ALA A 287 4.82 -9.85 -10.49
N THR A 288 4.76 -9.17 -9.33
CA THR A 288 5.49 -7.93 -9.10
C THR A 288 6.83 -8.29 -8.47
N ILE A 289 7.92 -7.83 -9.06
CA ILE A 289 9.27 -8.11 -8.57
C ILE A 289 10.01 -6.79 -8.39
N ARG A 290 10.73 -6.64 -7.28
CA ARG A 290 11.57 -5.46 -7.07
C ARG A 290 12.87 -5.80 -6.34
N MET A 291 13.88 -4.96 -6.54
CA MET A 291 15.04 -4.88 -5.68
C MET A 291 14.82 -3.78 -4.64
N THR A 292 15.16 -4.06 -3.40
CA THR A 292 15.11 -3.10 -2.28
C THR A 292 16.41 -2.32 -2.16
N LYS A 293 16.38 -1.21 -1.41
CA LYS A 293 17.57 -0.39 -1.12
C LYS A 293 18.70 -1.19 -0.46
N ASP A 294 18.34 -2.14 0.40
CA ASP A 294 19.28 -3.04 1.08
C ASP A 294 19.59 -4.30 0.27
N ARG A 295 19.33 -4.30 -1.05
CA ARG A 295 19.69 -5.37 -2.00
C ARG A 295 19.01 -6.71 -1.73
N ARG A 296 17.75 -6.71 -1.33
CA ARG A 296 16.91 -7.92 -1.31
C ARG A 296 16.04 -7.94 -2.55
N ILE A 297 15.65 -9.12 -2.98
CA ILE A 297 14.66 -9.29 -4.05
C ILE A 297 13.33 -9.67 -3.40
N LEU A 298 12.31 -8.87 -3.67
CA LEU A 298 10.93 -9.15 -3.27
C LEU A 298 10.15 -9.61 -4.49
N ILE A 299 9.41 -10.70 -4.34
CA ILE A 299 8.52 -11.25 -5.35
C ILE A 299 7.13 -11.41 -4.72
N ARG A 300 6.12 -10.75 -5.30
CA ARG A 300 4.71 -10.97 -5.00
C ARG A 300 4.06 -11.66 -6.19
N ASN A 301 3.68 -12.92 -6.05
CA ASN A 301 3.29 -13.75 -7.19
C ASN A 301 2.10 -14.69 -6.96
N THR A 302 1.68 -14.92 -5.74
CA THR A 302 0.56 -15.82 -5.46
C THR A 302 -0.67 -15.01 -5.10
N ALA A 303 -1.82 -15.42 -5.60
CA ALA A 303 -3.12 -14.89 -5.25
C ALA A 303 -4.03 -16.03 -4.80
N GLU A 304 -4.68 -15.85 -3.67
CA GLU A 304 -5.60 -16.78 -3.05
C GLU A 304 -6.94 -16.09 -2.77
N VAL A 305 -8.03 -16.86 -2.89
CA VAL A 305 -9.42 -16.39 -2.75
C VAL A 305 -9.99 -16.89 -1.43
#